data_0f03a8c94f58558bceb29ef30b255aa1
#
_entry.id   0f03a8c94f58558bceb29ef30b255aa1
#
_cell.length_a   1.000
_cell.length_b   1.000
_cell.length_c   1.000
_cell.angle_alpha   90.00
_cell.angle_beta   90.00
_cell.angle_gamma   90.00
#
_symmetry.space_group_name_H-M   'P 1'
#
loop_
_entity.id
_entity.type
_entity.pdbx_description
1 polymer ?
#
loop_
_entity_poly.entity_id
_entity_poly.type
_entity_poly.pdbx_seq_one_letter_code
_entity_poly.pdbx_strand_id
1 'polypeptide(L)'
;MQHQSAEIAGSRVRIGYTVELTYDVLSSAEFIFNVHAARTPQQHVVAESLVVTPHVPVELVEDPSFGNRLARLHAEPGPLWVRYAGTVDITHYMAEPGLLVGTPLAELPAETLLFLRASRYCQADRVQALAWQEFGHLAPGYGQVNAVSMWVRDRTRFQPGTSGASTSALETLNDRVGVCRDFAHLTISLLRALNYPARIVTAVDYGADPGLGPPDFHAYVEAFLNGRWYMFDPTGLTPLTGLIRIATGTDAADVSFATMFGDVRTTMPKVSFAAAEDVEAGIALPRPTTLAVSTAAL
;
A
#
# COMPACT_ATOMS: atom_id res chain seq x y z
N MET A 1 -30.19 -7.94 7.63
CA MET A 1 -30.49 -6.51 7.38
C MET A 1 -29.23 -5.93 6.74
N GLN A 2 -29.26 -5.61 5.44
CA GLN A 2 -28.16 -4.93 4.75
C GLN A 2 -28.07 -3.52 5.34
N HIS A 3 -27.07 -3.27 6.19
CA HIS A 3 -26.69 -1.91 6.56
C HIS A 3 -26.05 -1.27 5.31
N GLN A 4 -26.85 -0.57 4.53
CA GLN A 4 -26.32 0.37 3.56
C GLN A 4 -25.63 1.48 4.38
N SER A 5 -24.30 1.43 4.48
CA SER A 5 -23.51 2.61 4.82
C SER A 5 -23.81 3.66 3.74
N ALA A 6 -24.27 4.84 4.13
CA ALA A 6 -24.53 5.91 3.17
C ALA A 6 -23.21 6.24 2.48
N GLU A 7 -23.12 5.94 1.18
CA GLU A 7 -22.01 6.32 0.33
C GLU A 7 -21.94 7.84 0.23
N ILE A 8 -20.79 8.39 0.60
CA ILE A 8 -20.50 9.79 0.41
C ILE A 8 -19.64 9.88 -0.85
N ALA A 9 -20.16 10.49 -1.90
CA ALA A 9 -19.42 10.67 -3.15
C ALA A 9 -18.17 11.51 -2.88
N GLY A 10 -17.00 10.89 -3.01
CA GLY A 10 -15.71 11.59 -2.96
C GLY A 10 -15.48 12.40 -4.24
N SER A 11 -14.70 13.47 -4.12
CA SER A 11 -14.21 14.19 -5.30
C SER A 11 -13.29 13.29 -6.12
N ARG A 12 -13.35 13.41 -7.45
CA ARG A 12 -12.36 12.78 -8.33
C ARG A 12 -11.05 13.55 -8.22
N VAL A 13 -9.94 12.84 -8.04
CA VAL A 13 -8.59 13.41 -8.08
C VAL A 13 -7.84 12.85 -9.28
N ARG A 14 -6.99 13.66 -9.91
CA ARG A 14 -6.09 13.23 -10.99
C ARG A 14 -4.66 13.45 -10.56
N ILE A 15 -3.88 12.36 -10.56
CA ILE A 15 -2.48 12.40 -10.16
C ILE A 15 -1.65 11.69 -11.22
N GLY A 16 -0.59 12.39 -11.70
CA GLY A 16 0.47 11.79 -12.50
C GLY A 16 1.65 11.41 -11.63
N TYR A 17 2.32 10.30 -11.90
CA TYR A 17 3.56 9.95 -11.24
C TYR A 17 4.56 9.31 -12.20
N THR A 18 5.83 9.40 -11.83
CA THR A 18 6.93 8.78 -12.56
C THR A 18 7.84 8.05 -11.58
N VAL A 19 8.26 6.85 -11.96
CA VAL A 19 9.26 6.05 -11.24
C VAL A 19 10.43 5.83 -12.17
N GLU A 20 11.65 6.15 -11.73
CA GLU A 20 12.89 5.85 -12.45
C GLU A 20 13.76 4.94 -11.58
N LEU A 21 14.17 3.82 -12.16
CA LEU A 21 15.00 2.80 -11.53
C LEU A 21 16.26 2.62 -12.36
N THR A 22 17.42 2.60 -11.72
CA THR A 22 18.72 2.43 -12.39
C THR A 22 19.48 1.28 -11.75
N TYR A 23 19.99 0.40 -12.59
CA TYR A 23 20.72 -0.79 -12.20
C TYR A 23 22.03 -0.91 -12.96
N ASP A 24 23.03 -1.53 -12.32
CA ASP A 24 24.24 -2.04 -12.97
C ASP A 24 24.16 -3.57 -12.88
N VAL A 25 23.85 -4.21 -13.99
CA VAL A 25 23.68 -5.66 -14.10
C VAL A 25 25.05 -6.29 -14.27
N LEU A 26 25.50 -7.07 -13.29
CA LEU A 26 26.85 -7.65 -13.26
C LEU A 26 26.89 -9.05 -13.90
N SER A 27 25.77 -9.77 -13.89
CA SER A 27 25.55 -11.02 -14.62
C SER A 27 24.14 -11.02 -15.20
N SER A 28 23.87 -11.80 -16.26
CA SER A 28 22.53 -11.93 -16.82
C SER A 28 21.50 -12.13 -15.71
N ALA A 29 20.43 -11.36 -15.71
CA ALA A 29 19.47 -11.31 -14.61
C ALA A 29 18.03 -11.19 -15.12
N GLU A 30 17.11 -11.80 -14.34
CA GLU A 30 15.67 -11.62 -14.52
C GLU A 30 15.17 -10.54 -13.58
N PHE A 31 14.25 -9.72 -14.06
CA PHE A 31 13.61 -8.66 -13.30
C PHE A 31 12.09 -8.82 -13.34
N ILE A 32 11.47 -8.60 -12.18
CA ILE A 32 10.03 -8.44 -12.04
C ILE A 32 9.78 -7.08 -11.39
N PHE A 33 9.19 -6.16 -12.14
CA PHE A 33 8.83 -4.82 -11.67
C PHE A 33 7.35 -4.75 -11.32
N ASN A 34 7.05 -4.17 -10.17
CA ASN A 34 5.72 -3.89 -9.68
C ASN A 34 5.57 -2.38 -9.46
N VAL A 35 5.51 -1.64 -10.57
CA VAL A 35 5.51 -0.16 -10.60
C VAL A 35 4.29 0.42 -11.32
N HIS A 36 3.49 -0.43 -11.96
CA HIS A 36 2.30 -0.03 -12.68
C HIS A 36 1.18 0.36 -11.70
N ALA A 37 0.47 1.42 -11.99
CA ALA A 37 -0.72 1.76 -11.24
C ALA A 37 -1.75 0.61 -11.28
N ALA A 38 -2.28 0.23 -10.14
CA ALA A 38 -3.33 -0.77 -10.06
C ALA A 38 -4.60 -0.27 -10.79
N ARG A 39 -5.38 -1.20 -11.34
CA ARG A 39 -6.69 -0.94 -11.92
C ARG A 39 -7.76 -1.44 -10.96
N THR A 40 -8.55 -0.53 -10.39
CA THR A 40 -9.64 -0.85 -9.49
C THR A 40 -10.91 -0.11 -9.94
N PRO A 41 -12.09 -0.46 -9.42
CA PRO A 41 -13.30 0.32 -9.72
C PRO A 41 -13.18 1.81 -9.36
N GLN A 42 -12.32 2.15 -8.38
CA GLN A 42 -12.12 3.52 -7.91
C GLN A 42 -10.88 4.19 -8.50
N GLN A 43 -9.90 3.42 -9.00
CA GLN A 43 -8.66 3.95 -9.59
C GLN A 43 -8.56 3.56 -11.07
N HIS A 44 -8.65 4.55 -11.93
CA HIS A 44 -8.63 4.38 -13.38
C HIS A 44 -7.33 4.92 -13.98
N VAL A 45 -6.62 4.09 -14.77
CA VAL A 45 -5.40 4.50 -15.47
C VAL A 45 -5.79 5.23 -16.75
N VAL A 46 -5.54 6.55 -16.79
CA VAL A 46 -5.87 7.42 -17.93
C VAL A 46 -4.82 7.30 -19.03
N ALA A 47 -3.55 7.29 -18.64
CA ALA A 47 -2.41 7.14 -19.54
C ALA A 47 -1.25 6.48 -18.81
N GLU A 48 -0.48 5.68 -19.50
CA GLU A 48 0.75 5.08 -18.94
C GLU A 48 1.78 4.78 -20.01
N SER A 49 3.05 4.75 -19.62
CA SER A 49 4.16 4.29 -20.46
C SER A 49 5.24 3.63 -19.61
N LEU A 50 5.85 2.59 -20.14
CA LEU A 50 7.04 1.94 -19.59
C LEU A 50 8.15 1.99 -20.65
N VAL A 51 9.29 2.56 -20.30
CA VAL A 51 10.49 2.66 -21.15
C VAL A 51 11.63 1.94 -20.46
N VAL A 52 12.31 1.07 -21.19
CA VAL A 52 13.49 0.34 -20.71
C VAL A 52 14.66 0.62 -21.65
N THR A 53 15.82 0.94 -21.10
CA THR A 53 17.05 1.24 -21.86
C THR A 53 18.22 0.43 -21.24
N PRO A 54 18.95 -0.37 -22.04
CA PRO A 54 18.72 -0.63 -23.47
C PRO A 54 17.35 -1.27 -23.71
N HIS A 55 16.85 -1.17 -24.94
CA HIS A 55 15.56 -1.76 -25.29
C HIS A 55 15.62 -3.29 -25.19
N VAL A 56 14.79 -3.86 -24.33
CA VAL A 56 14.60 -5.30 -24.17
C VAL A 56 13.10 -5.64 -24.22
N PRO A 57 12.72 -6.84 -24.63
CA PRO A 57 11.32 -7.28 -24.56
C PRO A 57 10.80 -7.24 -23.11
N VAL A 58 9.62 -6.67 -22.92
CA VAL A 58 8.93 -6.61 -21.63
C VAL A 58 7.62 -7.39 -21.74
N GLU A 59 7.43 -8.33 -20.86
CA GLU A 59 6.16 -9.05 -20.71
C GLU A 59 5.35 -8.47 -19.55
N LEU A 60 4.14 -8.03 -19.82
CA LEU A 60 3.20 -7.61 -18.79
C LEU A 60 2.36 -8.80 -18.34
N VAL A 61 2.38 -9.10 -17.06
CA VAL A 61 1.66 -10.22 -16.43
C VAL A 61 0.79 -9.68 -15.31
N GLU A 62 -0.42 -10.20 -15.20
CA GLU A 62 -1.26 -9.97 -14.02
C GLU A 62 -1.08 -11.13 -13.04
N ASP A 63 -0.72 -10.82 -11.80
CA ASP A 63 -0.57 -11.80 -10.74
C ASP A 63 -1.96 -12.38 -10.38
N PRO A 64 -2.14 -13.70 -10.51
CA PRO A 64 -3.45 -14.32 -10.27
C PRO A 64 -3.89 -14.28 -8.81
N SER A 65 -2.97 -14.05 -7.86
CA SER A 65 -3.28 -14.07 -6.43
C SER A 65 -3.85 -12.74 -5.93
N PHE A 66 -3.33 -11.62 -6.46
CA PHE A 66 -3.65 -10.28 -5.96
C PHE A 66 -4.08 -9.31 -7.07
N GLY A 67 -3.99 -9.70 -8.34
CA GLY A 67 -4.27 -8.84 -9.49
C GLY A 67 -3.22 -7.75 -9.69
N ASN A 68 -2.01 -7.91 -9.14
CA ASN A 68 -0.93 -6.95 -9.32
C ASN A 68 -0.41 -6.98 -10.76
N ARG A 69 -0.05 -5.82 -11.29
CA ARG A 69 0.41 -5.65 -12.67
C ARG A 69 1.93 -5.67 -12.71
N LEU A 70 2.50 -6.79 -13.13
CA LEU A 70 3.93 -7.05 -13.11
C LEU A 70 4.52 -6.89 -14.51
N ALA A 71 5.68 -6.21 -14.62
CA ALA A 71 6.49 -6.19 -15.82
C ALA A 71 7.71 -7.10 -15.64
N ARG A 72 7.82 -8.13 -16.47
CA ARG A 72 8.92 -9.09 -16.44
C ARG A 72 9.85 -8.86 -17.64
N LEU A 73 11.15 -8.86 -17.39
CA LEU A 73 12.17 -8.74 -18.43
C LEU A 73 13.47 -9.45 -18.04
N HIS A 74 14.23 -9.80 -19.08
CA HIS A 74 15.60 -10.28 -18.98
C HIS A 74 16.58 -9.18 -19.35
N ALA A 75 17.69 -9.03 -18.62
CA ALA A 75 18.75 -8.09 -18.93
C ALA A 75 20.12 -8.76 -18.93
N GLU A 76 20.91 -8.46 -19.96
CA GLU A 76 22.32 -8.83 -20.05
C GLU A 76 23.20 -7.88 -19.23
N PRO A 77 24.47 -8.25 -18.91
CA PRO A 77 25.38 -7.40 -18.17
C PRO A 77 25.53 -6.00 -18.78
N GLY A 78 25.46 -4.99 -17.93
CA GLY A 78 25.57 -3.58 -18.32
C GLY A 78 24.56 -2.68 -17.58
N PRO A 79 24.52 -1.37 -17.93
CA PRO A 79 23.56 -0.46 -17.33
C PRO A 79 22.13 -0.73 -17.81
N LEU A 80 21.18 -0.75 -16.87
CA LEU A 80 19.76 -0.87 -17.15
C LEU A 80 19.02 0.31 -16.49
N TRP A 81 18.25 1.04 -17.30
CA TRP A 81 17.37 2.10 -16.83
C TRP A 81 15.92 1.77 -17.18
N VAL A 82 15.05 1.89 -16.19
CA VAL A 82 13.63 1.62 -16.31
C VAL A 82 12.86 2.85 -15.85
N ARG A 83 11.96 3.34 -16.70
CA ARG A 83 11.09 4.47 -16.39
C ARG A 83 9.64 4.12 -16.64
N TYR A 84 8.83 4.15 -15.60
CA TYR A 84 7.38 4.13 -15.69
C TYR A 84 6.82 5.54 -15.48
N ALA A 85 5.84 5.92 -16.29
CA ALA A 85 5.04 7.11 -16.07
C ALA A 85 3.57 6.77 -16.22
N GLY A 86 2.76 7.17 -15.25
CA GLY A 86 1.32 6.92 -15.24
C GLY A 86 0.53 8.15 -14.80
N THR A 87 -0.68 8.30 -15.34
CA THR A 87 -1.68 9.26 -14.88
C THR A 87 -2.93 8.49 -14.49
N VAL A 88 -3.43 8.71 -13.29
CA VAL A 88 -4.60 8.03 -12.74
C VAL A 88 -5.68 9.02 -12.33
N ASP A 89 -6.94 8.63 -12.55
CA ASP A 89 -8.11 9.24 -11.94
C ASP A 89 -8.57 8.34 -10.81
N ILE A 90 -8.76 8.92 -9.62
CA ILE A 90 -9.23 8.21 -8.45
C ILE A 90 -10.52 8.87 -7.95
N THR A 91 -11.59 8.08 -7.87
CA THR A 91 -12.86 8.48 -7.23
C THR A 91 -12.99 7.66 -5.95
N HIS A 92 -12.64 8.26 -4.83
CA HIS A 92 -12.65 7.55 -3.55
C HIS A 92 -14.07 7.22 -3.12
N TYR A 93 -14.26 5.97 -2.67
CA TYR A 93 -15.42 5.63 -1.86
C TYR A 93 -15.16 6.15 -0.44
N MET A 94 -16.12 6.89 0.11
CA MET A 94 -16.04 7.43 1.46
C MET A 94 -17.25 7.04 2.28
N ALA A 95 -17.05 6.84 3.59
CA ALA A 95 -18.12 6.49 4.53
C ALA A 95 -17.86 7.12 5.91
N GLU A 96 -18.94 7.29 6.68
CA GLU A 96 -18.83 7.71 8.08
C GLU A 96 -18.18 6.62 8.93
N PRO A 97 -17.05 6.90 9.60
CA PRO A 97 -16.31 5.91 10.40
C PRO A 97 -17.17 5.22 11.46
N GLY A 98 -18.08 5.96 12.11
CA GLY A 98 -18.95 5.44 13.16
C GLY A 98 -19.99 4.41 12.72
N LEU A 99 -20.21 4.28 11.41
CA LEU A 99 -21.13 3.31 10.82
C LEU A 99 -20.44 2.00 10.40
N LEU A 100 -19.10 1.96 10.42
CA LEU A 100 -18.33 0.82 9.96
C LEU A 100 -18.04 -0.15 11.11
N VAL A 101 -18.78 -1.24 11.14
CA VAL A 101 -18.61 -2.33 12.11
C VAL A 101 -17.65 -3.40 11.59
N GLY A 102 -17.08 -4.19 12.49
CA GLY A 102 -16.29 -5.37 12.12
C GLY A 102 -17.18 -6.43 11.46
N THR A 103 -16.67 -7.06 10.40
CA THR A 103 -17.35 -8.19 9.76
C THR A 103 -17.14 -9.45 10.62
N PRO A 104 -18.19 -10.15 11.06
CA PRO A 104 -18.05 -11.40 11.80
C PRO A 104 -17.24 -12.44 10.99
N LEU A 105 -16.40 -13.24 11.65
CA LEU A 105 -15.56 -14.25 10.96
C LEU A 105 -16.38 -15.21 10.08
N ALA A 106 -17.58 -15.57 10.51
CA ALA A 106 -18.47 -16.48 9.78
C ALA A 106 -19.05 -15.84 8.50
N GLU A 107 -18.99 -14.52 8.37
CA GLU A 107 -19.54 -13.75 7.25
C GLU A 107 -18.45 -13.21 6.32
N LEU A 108 -17.19 -13.51 6.63
CA LEU A 108 -16.05 -13.08 5.81
C LEU A 108 -16.07 -13.78 4.45
N PRO A 109 -15.93 -13.04 3.33
CA PRO A 109 -15.74 -13.63 2.01
C PRO A 109 -14.47 -14.49 1.95
N ALA A 110 -14.51 -15.59 1.20
CA ALA A 110 -13.42 -16.56 1.13
C ALA A 110 -12.08 -15.93 0.70
N GLU A 111 -12.11 -14.94 -0.20
CA GLU A 111 -10.94 -14.20 -0.69
C GLU A 111 -10.27 -13.34 0.39
N THR A 112 -10.95 -13.02 1.49
CA THR A 112 -10.38 -12.25 2.60
C THR A 112 -9.67 -13.14 3.63
N LEU A 113 -9.94 -14.46 3.67
CA LEU A 113 -9.42 -15.37 4.68
C LEU A 113 -7.90 -15.51 4.64
N LEU A 114 -7.28 -15.33 3.46
CA LEU A 114 -5.83 -15.29 3.31
C LEU A 114 -5.19 -14.24 4.21
N PHE A 115 -5.86 -13.12 4.38
CA PHE A 115 -5.37 -11.93 5.09
C PHE A 115 -5.63 -11.95 6.61
N LEU A 116 -6.07 -13.09 7.15
CA LEU A 116 -6.13 -13.36 8.60
C LEU A 116 -4.87 -14.05 9.12
N ARG A 117 -4.09 -14.68 8.22
CA ARG A 117 -2.96 -15.54 8.61
C ARG A 117 -1.69 -14.72 8.85
N ALA A 118 -0.81 -15.24 9.71
CA ALA A 118 0.55 -14.77 9.78
C ALA A 118 1.26 -14.96 8.44
N SER A 119 2.19 -14.06 8.12
CA SER A 119 3.01 -14.09 6.91
C SER A 119 4.47 -13.76 7.25
N ARG A 120 5.36 -13.72 6.25
CA ARG A 120 6.81 -13.60 6.47
C ARG A 120 7.17 -12.42 7.40
N TYR A 121 6.59 -11.26 7.17
CA TYR A 121 6.88 -10.05 7.93
C TYR A 121 5.81 -9.69 8.95
N CYS A 122 4.64 -10.34 8.89
CA CYS A 122 3.50 -10.07 9.75
C CYS A 122 3.21 -11.28 10.64
N GLN A 123 3.91 -11.37 11.80
CA GLN A 123 3.78 -12.50 12.75
C GLN A 123 2.59 -12.28 13.69
N ALA A 124 1.36 -12.31 13.16
CA ALA A 124 0.12 -12.07 13.91
C ALA A 124 -0.07 -13.05 15.08
N ASP A 125 0.39 -14.30 14.93
CA ASP A 125 0.38 -15.34 15.95
C ASP A 125 1.24 -15.01 17.18
N ARG A 126 2.25 -14.16 17.00
CA ARG A 126 3.20 -13.79 18.07
C ARG A 126 2.76 -12.56 18.86
N VAL A 127 1.85 -11.76 18.35
CA VAL A 127 1.38 -10.52 18.97
C VAL A 127 -0.05 -10.60 19.49
N GLN A 128 -0.67 -11.79 19.47
CA GLN A 128 -2.08 -11.98 19.83
C GLN A 128 -2.39 -11.51 21.26
N ALA A 129 -1.58 -11.91 22.25
CA ALA A 129 -1.77 -11.49 23.63
C ALA A 129 -1.70 -9.97 23.79
N LEU A 130 -0.72 -9.32 23.14
CA LEU A 130 -0.59 -7.87 23.16
C LEU A 130 -1.81 -7.19 22.52
N ALA A 131 -2.23 -7.65 21.34
CA ALA A 131 -3.33 -7.06 20.60
C ALA A 131 -4.64 -7.12 21.42
N TRP A 132 -4.95 -8.24 22.04
CA TRP A 132 -6.15 -8.38 22.88
C TRP A 132 -6.05 -7.59 24.19
N GLN A 133 -4.87 -7.51 24.81
CA GLN A 133 -4.66 -6.70 26.02
C GLN A 133 -4.87 -5.21 25.73
N GLU A 134 -4.30 -4.70 24.63
CA GLU A 134 -4.35 -3.27 24.30
C GLU A 134 -5.69 -2.85 23.68
N PHE A 135 -6.33 -3.70 22.90
CA PHE A 135 -7.49 -3.30 22.08
C PHE A 135 -8.74 -4.15 22.27
N GLY A 136 -8.66 -5.32 22.93
CA GLY A 136 -9.78 -6.24 23.05
C GLY A 136 -11.00 -5.68 23.80
N HIS A 137 -10.86 -4.58 24.53
CA HIS A 137 -11.94 -3.89 25.24
C HIS A 137 -12.73 -2.92 24.32
N LEU A 138 -12.23 -2.61 23.12
CA LEU A 138 -12.90 -1.72 22.16
C LEU A 138 -13.94 -2.49 21.33
N ALA A 139 -15.02 -1.81 20.97
CA ALA A 139 -16.03 -2.40 20.08
C ALA A 139 -15.44 -2.66 18.69
N PRO A 140 -15.68 -3.85 18.10
CA PRO A 140 -15.18 -4.17 16.75
C PRO A 140 -15.71 -3.22 15.68
N GLY A 141 -14.80 -2.68 14.86
CA GLY A 141 -15.13 -1.75 13.77
C GLY A 141 -14.01 -0.79 13.49
N TYR A 142 -14.33 0.27 12.71
CA TYR A 142 -13.37 1.27 12.29
C TYR A 142 -12.60 1.90 13.46
N GLY A 143 -13.30 2.20 14.56
CA GLY A 143 -12.68 2.80 15.74
C GLY A 143 -11.57 1.94 16.35
N GLN A 144 -11.78 0.61 16.44
CA GLN A 144 -10.75 -0.31 16.93
C GLN A 144 -9.57 -0.40 15.97
N VAL A 145 -9.81 -0.51 14.65
CA VAL A 145 -8.75 -0.54 13.63
C VAL A 145 -7.94 0.75 13.64
N ASN A 146 -8.62 1.90 13.73
CA ASN A 146 -7.95 3.20 13.82
C ASN A 146 -7.13 3.34 15.11
N ALA A 147 -7.63 2.83 16.23
CA ALA A 147 -6.88 2.81 17.49
C ALA A 147 -5.58 2.01 17.38
N VAL A 148 -5.59 0.87 16.67
CA VAL A 148 -4.38 0.09 16.37
C VAL A 148 -3.40 0.92 15.52
N SER A 149 -3.88 1.55 14.45
CA SER A 149 -3.07 2.38 13.57
C SER A 149 -2.41 3.55 14.33
N MET A 150 -3.17 4.25 15.14
CA MET A 150 -2.67 5.34 16.00
C MET A 150 -1.67 4.85 17.04
N TRP A 151 -1.94 3.70 17.67
CA TRP A 151 -1.03 3.11 18.65
C TRP A 151 0.35 2.78 18.04
N VAL A 152 0.38 2.26 16.82
CA VAL A 152 1.64 2.00 16.08
C VAL A 152 2.35 3.32 15.79
N ARG A 153 1.62 4.33 15.30
CA ARG A 153 2.14 5.66 15.01
C ARG A 153 2.80 6.31 16.23
N ASP A 154 2.14 6.25 17.38
CA ASP A 154 2.60 6.90 18.61
C ASP A 154 3.81 6.19 19.25
N ARG A 155 4.02 4.91 18.94
CA ARG A 155 5.09 4.09 19.53
C ARG A 155 6.26 3.81 18.61
N THR A 156 6.15 4.10 17.35
CA THR A 156 7.20 3.84 16.36
C THR A 156 7.68 5.15 15.76
N ARG A 157 8.97 5.40 15.83
CA ARG A 157 9.57 6.60 15.21
C ARG A 157 9.90 6.31 13.76
N PHE A 158 9.42 7.16 12.85
CA PHE A 158 9.79 7.08 11.45
C PHE A 158 11.25 7.50 11.25
N GLN A 159 12.07 6.63 10.68
CA GLN A 159 13.48 6.91 10.45
C GLN A 159 14.00 6.14 9.22
N PRO A 160 14.31 6.83 8.11
CA PRO A 160 14.94 6.21 6.95
C PRO A 160 16.27 5.52 7.31
N GLY A 161 16.57 4.42 6.60
CA GLY A 161 17.82 3.67 6.78
C GLY A 161 17.86 2.71 7.97
N THR A 162 16.78 2.57 8.75
CA THR A 162 16.71 1.65 9.90
C THR A 162 16.09 0.29 9.55
N SER A 163 15.56 0.14 8.36
CA SER A 163 14.87 -1.07 7.91
C SER A 163 15.67 -1.81 6.83
N GLY A 164 15.68 -3.13 6.92
CA GLY A 164 16.35 -4.03 5.98
C GLY A 164 15.40 -5.10 5.41
N ALA A 165 15.94 -5.98 4.58
CA ALA A 165 15.18 -7.06 3.94
C ALA A 165 14.64 -8.12 4.92
N SER A 166 15.11 -8.16 6.15
CA SER A 166 14.68 -9.07 7.21
C SER A 166 13.80 -8.41 8.27
N THR A 167 13.68 -7.08 8.30
CA THR A 167 12.93 -6.36 9.32
C THR A 167 11.44 -6.74 9.28
N SER A 168 10.95 -7.28 10.37
CA SER A 168 9.58 -7.77 10.53
C SER A 168 8.81 -6.96 11.57
N ALA A 169 7.51 -7.25 11.72
CA ALA A 169 6.66 -6.60 12.70
C ALA A 169 7.18 -6.74 14.15
N LEU A 170 7.79 -7.88 14.51
CA LEU A 170 8.33 -8.08 15.86
C LEU A 170 9.57 -7.23 16.11
N GLU A 171 10.44 -7.09 15.14
CA GLU A 171 11.61 -6.21 15.26
C GLU A 171 11.15 -4.76 15.38
N THR A 172 10.21 -4.32 14.56
CA THR A 172 9.63 -2.97 14.67
C THR A 172 8.98 -2.72 16.03
N LEU A 173 8.26 -3.71 16.57
CA LEU A 173 7.64 -3.63 17.90
C LEU A 173 8.69 -3.44 19.00
N ASN A 174 9.81 -4.17 18.92
CA ASN A 174 10.89 -4.12 19.91
C ASN A 174 11.72 -2.84 19.79
N ASP A 175 12.13 -2.50 18.57
CA ASP A 175 13.07 -1.41 18.30
C ASP A 175 12.38 -0.04 18.28
N ARG A 176 11.07 0.00 18.05
CA ARG A 176 10.24 1.21 18.00
C ARG A 176 10.73 2.23 16.98
N VAL A 177 11.28 1.74 15.88
CA VAL A 177 11.79 2.54 14.78
C VAL A 177 11.59 1.78 13.48
N GLY A 178 11.32 2.49 12.37
CA GLY A 178 11.12 1.88 11.07
C GLY A 178 10.73 2.87 9.99
N VAL A 179 10.39 2.36 8.82
CA VAL A 179 9.85 3.10 7.68
C VAL A 179 8.38 2.70 7.43
N CYS A 180 7.72 3.30 6.44
CA CYS A 180 6.29 3.05 6.17
C CYS A 180 5.91 1.56 6.10
N ARG A 181 6.76 0.73 5.47
CA ARG A 181 6.58 -0.72 5.41
C ARG A 181 6.54 -1.38 6.79
N ASP A 182 7.39 -0.96 7.71
CA ASP A 182 7.50 -1.55 9.04
C ASP A 182 6.30 -1.17 9.91
N PHE A 183 5.84 0.08 9.81
CA PHE A 183 4.58 0.53 10.41
C PHE A 183 3.38 -0.28 9.90
N ALA A 184 3.33 -0.51 8.57
CA ALA A 184 2.28 -1.33 7.97
C ALA A 184 2.32 -2.78 8.47
N HIS A 185 3.49 -3.42 8.52
CA HIS A 185 3.65 -4.80 9.00
C HIS A 185 3.19 -4.96 10.46
N LEU A 186 3.59 -4.03 11.34
CA LEU A 186 3.18 -4.08 12.75
C LEU A 186 1.66 -3.87 12.89
N THR A 187 1.09 -2.91 12.17
CA THR A 187 -0.35 -2.67 12.15
C THR A 187 -1.11 -3.89 11.64
N ILE A 188 -0.71 -4.48 10.51
CA ILE A 188 -1.32 -5.69 9.95
C ILE A 188 -1.25 -6.85 10.95
N SER A 189 -0.11 -7.05 11.62
CA SER A 189 0.06 -8.13 12.60
C SER A 189 -0.94 -8.00 13.76
N LEU A 190 -1.09 -6.79 14.30
CA LEU A 190 -2.03 -6.51 15.38
C LEU A 190 -3.49 -6.66 14.92
N LEU A 191 -3.84 -6.19 13.72
CA LEU A 191 -5.19 -6.31 13.17
C LEU A 191 -5.58 -7.78 12.93
N ARG A 192 -4.69 -8.57 12.33
CA ARG A 192 -4.92 -10.01 12.13
C ARG A 192 -5.06 -10.75 13.45
N ALA A 193 -4.28 -10.40 14.46
CA ALA A 193 -4.39 -10.93 15.81
C ALA A 193 -5.74 -10.61 16.48
N LEU A 194 -6.41 -9.52 16.06
CA LEU A 194 -7.77 -9.13 16.45
C LEU A 194 -8.84 -9.68 15.50
N ASN A 195 -8.47 -10.60 14.60
CA ASN A 195 -9.35 -11.23 13.60
C ASN A 195 -9.87 -10.29 12.50
N TYR A 196 -9.18 -9.20 12.20
CA TYR A 196 -9.45 -8.42 11.00
C TYR A 196 -8.61 -8.92 9.82
N PRO A 197 -9.23 -9.23 8.66
CA PRO A 197 -8.46 -9.34 7.44
C PRO A 197 -7.75 -8.02 7.17
N ALA A 198 -6.43 -8.06 7.08
CA ALA A 198 -5.62 -6.88 6.84
C ALA A 198 -4.51 -7.19 5.83
N ARG A 199 -4.26 -6.25 4.90
CA ARG A 199 -3.29 -6.40 3.81
C ARG A 199 -2.45 -5.15 3.64
N ILE A 200 -1.23 -5.34 3.11
CA ILE A 200 -0.37 -4.23 2.72
C ILE A 200 -0.75 -3.74 1.33
N VAL A 201 -0.58 -2.45 1.12
CA VAL A 201 -0.65 -1.83 -0.20
C VAL A 201 0.60 -0.99 -0.41
N THR A 202 1.29 -1.19 -1.54
CA THR A 202 2.30 -0.25 -2.01
C THR A 202 1.66 0.82 -2.87
N ALA A 203 2.17 2.04 -2.73
CA ALA A 203 1.65 3.23 -3.36
C ALA A 203 2.77 4.21 -3.73
N VAL A 204 2.41 5.24 -4.50
CA VAL A 204 3.09 6.52 -4.54
C VAL A 204 2.23 7.53 -3.79
N ASP A 205 2.85 8.40 -3.00
CA ASP A 205 2.15 9.33 -2.12
C ASP A 205 2.26 10.78 -2.61
N TYR A 206 1.14 11.37 -2.97
CA TYR A 206 1.04 12.81 -3.22
C TYR A 206 0.63 13.55 -1.94
N GLY A 207 1.42 14.55 -1.56
CA GLY A 207 1.10 15.42 -0.43
C GLY A 207 1.82 15.07 0.87
N ALA A 208 2.79 14.15 0.84
CA ALA A 208 3.74 13.98 1.94
C ALA A 208 4.56 15.25 2.14
N ASP A 209 4.95 15.52 3.40
CA ASP A 209 5.77 16.68 3.74
C ASP A 209 7.16 16.58 3.09
N PRO A 210 7.54 17.53 2.20
CA PRO A 210 8.88 17.53 1.58
C PRO A 210 10.03 17.61 2.60
N GLY A 211 9.77 18.08 3.81
CA GLY A 211 10.75 18.10 4.92
C GLY A 211 11.18 16.72 5.40
N LEU A 212 10.44 15.67 5.06
CA LEU A 212 10.74 14.28 5.43
C LEU A 212 11.68 13.58 4.44
N GLY A 213 11.97 14.19 3.31
CA GLY A 213 12.85 13.66 2.27
C GLY A 213 12.26 13.78 0.87
N PRO A 214 12.97 13.27 -0.16
CA PRO A 214 12.46 13.22 -1.52
C PRO A 214 11.27 12.26 -1.60
N PRO A 215 10.38 12.44 -2.60
CA PRO A 215 9.32 11.48 -2.90
C PRO A 215 9.85 10.06 -3.06
N ASP A 216 9.14 9.09 -2.51
CA ASP A 216 9.50 7.66 -2.55
C ASP A 216 8.22 6.81 -2.69
N PHE A 217 8.41 5.50 -2.79
CA PHE A 217 7.32 4.57 -2.59
C PHE A 217 6.80 4.64 -1.16
N HIS A 218 5.50 4.47 -1.03
CA HIS A 218 4.82 4.41 0.26
C HIS A 218 4.18 3.04 0.49
N ALA A 219 3.96 2.70 1.76
CA ALA A 219 3.21 1.52 2.15
C ALA A 219 2.15 1.90 3.17
N TYR A 220 0.92 1.47 2.93
CA TYR A 220 -0.20 1.65 3.84
C TYR A 220 -0.95 0.33 4.06
N VAL A 221 -1.93 0.34 4.94
CA VAL A 221 -2.71 -0.83 5.34
C VAL A 221 -4.13 -0.70 4.81
N GLU A 222 -4.70 -1.81 4.37
CA GLU A 222 -6.13 -1.94 4.22
C GLU A 222 -6.67 -2.99 5.18
N ALA A 223 -7.76 -2.64 5.88
CA ALA A 223 -8.52 -3.54 6.73
C ALA A 223 -9.92 -3.75 6.16
N PHE A 224 -10.39 -4.99 6.22
CA PHE A 224 -11.71 -5.35 5.73
C PHE A 224 -12.78 -5.11 6.80
N LEU A 225 -13.69 -4.20 6.51
CA LEU A 225 -14.77 -3.78 7.39
C LEU A 225 -16.07 -3.67 6.59
N ASN A 226 -17.15 -4.14 7.14
CA ASN A 226 -18.50 -3.95 6.57
C ASN A 226 -18.59 -4.25 5.05
N GLY A 227 -17.90 -5.32 4.59
CA GLY A 227 -17.93 -5.75 3.19
C GLY A 227 -16.98 -5.00 2.23
N ARG A 228 -16.02 -4.20 2.73
CA ARG A 228 -15.10 -3.41 1.91
C ARG A 228 -13.73 -3.26 2.56
N TRP A 229 -12.70 -3.03 1.75
CA TRP A 229 -11.35 -2.69 2.19
C TRP A 229 -11.21 -1.19 2.43
N TYR A 230 -10.89 -0.78 3.66
CA TYR A 230 -10.67 0.62 4.04
C TYR A 230 -9.20 0.88 4.31
N MET A 231 -8.75 2.07 3.90
CA MET A 231 -7.36 2.51 3.97
C MET A 231 -7.02 3.09 5.35
N PHE A 232 -5.83 2.75 5.85
CA PHE A 232 -5.24 3.29 7.07
C PHE A 232 -3.74 3.52 6.83
N ASP A 233 -3.27 4.74 7.07
CA ASP A 233 -1.83 5.03 7.03
C ASP A 233 -1.31 5.20 8.46
N PRO A 234 -0.65 4.17 9.02
CA PRO A 234 -0.11 4.25 10.37
C PRO A 234 1.06 5.24 10.50
N THR A 235 1.64 5.73 9.42
CA THR A 235 2.66 6.79 9.47
C THR A 235 2.03 8.17 9.63
N GLY A 236 0.86 8.38 9.02
CA GLY A 236 0.18 9.65 8.96
C GLY A 236 0.93 10.73 8.18
N LEU A 237 1.83 10.33 7.28
CA LEU A 237 2.67 11.24 6.50
C LEU A 237 1.95 11.85 5.32
N THR A 238 0.92 11.19 4.80
CA THR A 238 0.23 11.54 3.56
C THR A 238 -1.28 11.49 3.74
N PRO A 239 -2.04 12.43 3.13
CA PRO A 239 -3.49 12.28 3.03
C PRO A 239 -3.86 10.99 2.29
N LEU A 240 -4.78 10.18 2.83
CA LEU A 240 -5.24 8.95 2.19
C LEU A 240 -5.75 9.17 0.76
N THR A 241 -6.30 10.34 0.48
CA THR A 241 -6.79 10.74 -0.85
C THR A 241 -5.68 11.06 -1.85
N GLY A 242 -4.41 11.17 -1.40
CA GLY A 242 -3.23 11.37 -2.23
C GLY A 242 -2.47 10.09 -2.58
N LEU A 243 -2.94 8.92 -2.12
CA LEU A 243 -2.27 7.65 -2.33
C LEU A 243 -2.71 7.01 -3.65
N ILE A 244 -1.74 6.77 -4.53
CA ILE A 244 -1.93 6.02 -5.78
C ILE A 244 -1.55 4.57 -5.53
N ARG A 245 -2.52 3.67 -5.56
CA ARG A 245 -2.29 2.23 -5.39
C ARG A 245 -1.45 1.66 -6.54
N ILE A 246 -0.44 0.86 -6.20
CA ILE A 246 0.35 0.07 -7.13
C ILE A 246 0.02 -1.41 -6.97
N ALA A 247 0.24 -1.98 -5.77
CA ALA A 247 0.06 -3.40 -5.53
C ALA A 247 -0.50 -3.69 -4.14
N THR A 248 -1.10 -4.86 -3.99
CA THR A 248 -1.55 -5.43 -2.71
C THR A 248 -0.96 -6.79 -2.47
N GLY A 249 -0.82 -7.16 -1.20
CA GLY A 249 -0.32 -8.47 -0.83
C GLY A 249 -0.50 -8.78 0.66
N THR A 250 -0.04 -9.93 1.10
CA THR A 250 -0.08 -10.33 2.51
C THR A 250 0.94 -9.55 3.33
N ASP A 251 2.09 -9.29 2.78
CA ASP A 251 3.16 -8.43 3.33
C ASP A 251 4.10 -7.95 2.20
N ALA A 252 5.22 -7.33 2.55
CA ALA A 252 6.13 -6.74 1.57
C ALA A 252 6.78 -7.74 0.61
N ALA A 253 6.75 -9.04 0.88
CA ALA A 253 7.27 -10.04 -0.07
C ALA A 253 6.44 -10.08 -1.37
N ASP A 254 5.12 -9.82 -1.27
CA ASP A 254 4.20 -9.87 -2.41
C ASP A 254 4.18 -8.55 -3.21
N VAL A 255 4.64 -7.44 -2.62
CA VAL A 255 4.45 -6.09 -3.17
C VAL A 255 5.76 -5.33 -3.40
N SER A 256 6.90 -6.00 -3.45
CA SER A 256 8.17 -5.38 -3.78
C SER A 256 8.11 -4.67 -5.13
N PHE A 257 8.56 -3.41 -5.22
CA PHE A 257 8.56 -2.66 -6.49
C PHE A 257 9.52 -3.24 -7.54
N ALA A 258 10.54 -3.98 -7.10
CA ALA A 258 11.46 -4.74 -7.97
C ALA A 258 11.94 -6.00 -7.26
N THR A 259 11.89 -7.13 -7.96
CA THR A 259 12.52 -8.40 -7.57
C THR A 259 13.52 -8.78 -8.65
N MET A 260 14.73 -9.14 -8.25
CA MET A 260 15.85 -9.42 -9.15
C MET A 260 16.41 -10.81 -8.87
N PHE A 261 16.70 -11.53 -9.94
CA PHE A 261 17.34 -12.86 -9.90
C PHE A 261 18.63 -12.79 -10.71
N GLY A 262 19.75 -12.54 -10.03
CA GLY A 262 21.06 -12.34 -10.60
C GLY A 262 21.93 -11.41 -9.75
N ASP A 263 23.15 -11.17 -10.17
CA ASP A 263 24.05 -10.21 -9.51
C ASP A 263 23.83 -8.80 -10.08
N VAL A 264 23.17 -7.95 -9.27
CA VAL A 264 22.72 -6.61 -9.67
C VAL A 264 23.02 -5.60 -8.59
N ARG A 265 23.63 -4.47 -8.97
CA ARG A 265 23.73 -3.30 -8.09
C ARG A 265 22.60 -2.33 -8.38
N THR A 266 22.00 -1.81 -7.33
CA THR A 266 20.88 -0.87 -7.42
C THR A 266 21.27 0.51 -6.94
N THR A 267 20.64 1.53 -7.49
CA THR A 267 20.64 2.89 -6.91
C THR A 267 19.29 3.18 -6.27
N MET A 268 19.21 4.26 -5.49
CA MET A 268 17.93 4.70 -4.92
C MET A 268 16.94 5.02 -6.04
N PRO A 269 15.69 4.54 -5.95
CA PRO A 269 14.61 4.93 -6.86
C PRO A 269 14.44 6.45 -6.90
N LYS A 270 14.02 6.98 -8.06
CA LYS A 270 13.55 8.36 -8.17
C LYS A 270 12.07 8.33 -8.46
N VAL A 271 11.30 8.89 -7.54
CA VAL A 271 9.85 9.02 -7.67
C VAL A 271 9.52 10.50 -7.82
N SER A 272 8.59 10.82 -8.68
CA SER A 272 8.01 12.15 -8.80
C SER A 272 6.53 12.05 -9.06
N PHE A 273 5.78 13.07 -8.65
CA PHE A 273 4.34 13.12 -8.84
C PHE A 273 3.87 14.56 -9.06
N ALA A 274 2.71 14.70 -9.67
CA ALA A 274 2.01 15.96 -9.83
C ALA A 274 0.50 15.73 -9.81
N ALA A 275 -0.23 16.59 -9.14
CA ALA A 275 -1.68 16.65 -9.24
C ALA A 275 -2.10 18.00 -9.82
N ALA A 276 -3.19 18.01 -10.57
CA ALA A 276 -3.76 19.22 -11.15
C ALA A 276 -5.24 19.31 -10.76
N GLU A 277 -5.68 20.52 -10.43
CA GLU A 277 -7.09 20.81 -10.24
C GLU A 277 -7.71 21.21 -11.59
N ASP A 278 -8.88 20.66 -11.89
CA ASP A 278 -9.69 21.03 -13.04
C ASP A 278 -11.15 21.06 -12.60
N VAL A 279 -11.61 22.24 -12.26
CA VAL A 279 -12.95 22.48 -11.71
C VAL A 279 -14.02 22.17 -12.75
N GLU A 280 -13.76 22.44 -14.04
CA GLU A 280 -14.72 22.17 -15.13
C GLU A 280 -14.90 20.67 -15.35
N ALA A 281 -13.83 19.91 -15.21
CA ALA A 281 -13.85 18.44 -15.27
C ALA A 281 -14.25 17.77 -13.95
N GLY A 282 -14.50 18.53 -12.88
CA GLY A 282 -14.79 18.01 -11.54
C GLY A 282 -13.62 17.31 -10.88
N ILE A 283 -12.39 17.72 -11.19
CA ILE A 283 -11.15 17.18 -10.63
C ILE A 283 -10.66 18.12 -9.53
N ALA A 284 -10.50 17.60 -8.32
CA ALA A 284 -9.99 18.33 -7.16
C ALA A 284 -8.56 17.89 -6.80
N LEU A 285 -7.86 18.70 -6.03
CA LEU A 285 -6.61 18.28 -5.38
C LEU A 285 -6.91 17.33 -4.20
N PRO A 286 -6.03 16.34 -3.95
CA PRO A 286 -6.12 15.51 -2.74
C PRO A 286 -6.11 16.38 -1.47
N ARG A 287 -6.96 16.03 -0.50
CA ARG A 287 -7.07 16.75 0.78
C ARG A 287 -7.25 15.77 1.93
N PRO A 288 -6.77 16.08 3.14
CA PRO A 288 -7.08 15.33 4.34
C PRO A 288 -8.59 15.21 4.55
N THR A 289 -9.01 14.04 5.07
CA THR A 289 -10.42 13.78 5.41
C THR A 289 -10.50 13.00 6.71
N THR A 290 -11.60 13.18 7.44
CA THR A 290 -11.94 12.37 8.62
C THR A 290 -12.83 11.17 8.29
N LEU A 291 -13.27 11.08 7.03
CA LEU A 291 -14.07 9.96 6.57
C LEU A 291 -13.21 8.71 6.36
N ALA A 292 -13.81 7.55 6.47
CA ALA A 292 -13.21 6.30 6.06
C ALA A 292 -13.10 6.25 4.52
N VAL A 293 -11.90 5.96 4.01
CA VAL A 293 -11.58 6.01 2.58
C VAL A 293 -11.32 4.62 2.04
N SER A 294 -11.78 4.34 0.83
CA SER A 294 -11.52 3.09 0.11
C SER A 294 -11.26 3.34 -1.38
N THR A 295 -10.32 2.57 -1.94
CA THR A 295 -10.06 2.49 -3.39
C THR A 295 -10.24 1.08 -3.92
N ALA A 296 -10.80 0.16 -3.12
CA ALA A 296 -11.04 -1.23 -3.49
C ALA A 296 -12.40 -1.72 -2.97
N ALA A 297 -13.20 -2.26 -3.85
CA ALA A 297 -14.26 -3.20 -3.49
C ALA A 297 -13.66 -4.60 -3.22
N LEU A 298 -14.51 -5.57 -2.91
CA LEU A 298 -14.14 -6.99 -3.00
C LEU A 298 -13.68 -7.31 -4.42
#